data_408454537dba79ef73275980fecb3d8b
#
_entry.id   408454537dba79ef73275980fecb3d8b
#
_cell.length_a   1.000
_cell.length_b   1.000
_cell.length_c   1.000
_cell.angle_alpha   90.00
_cell.angle_beta   90.00
_cell.angle_gamma   90.00
#
_symmetry.space_group_name_H-M   'P 1'
#
loop_
_entity.id
_entity.type
_entity.pdbx_description
1 polymer ?
#
loop_
_entity_poly.entity_id
_entity_poly.type
_entity_poly.pdbx_seq_one_letter_code
_entity_poly.pdbx_strand_id
1 'polypeptide(L)'
;GKYSKSIELYKKALSFDPNNATIINNLAKAYFDIGELKIAEKYCLEALKINPNDGNIQKILSLIYLRQQNYKVGWHYFDGRLNLSDFVEKNSSINLIRKKLFFGNKLKKDSKILVLREQGVGDEILYGTMYKDLFNKCENVTIECDKRLKNLFCNSFPEYKNSFVNLGEISNDKNLLSNYEIVLYAGSLGKYFRTKSAHFENNNYLYPDENSLNKAKEKLK
;
A
#
# COMPACT_ATOMS: atom_id res chain seq x y z
N GLY A 1 7.78 -14.26 -28.13
CA GLY A 1 7.72 -12.85 -27.74
C GLY A 1 8.87 -12.42 -26.84
N LYS A 2 8.93 -11.17 -26.45
CA LYS A 2 10.03 -10.63 -25.61
C LYS A 2 10.19 -11.38 -24.28
N TYR A 3 9.11 -11.75 -23.65
CA TYR A 3 9.14 -12.49 -22.36
C TYR A 3 9.71 -13.90 -22.47
N SER A 4 9.38 -14.65 -23.54
CA SER A 4 9.88 -16.02 -23.72
C SER A 4 11.40 -16.05 -23.82
N LYS A 5 11.99 -15.10 -24.58
CA LYS A 5 13.44 -14.97 -24.69
C LYS A 5 14.09 -14.57 -23.36
N SER A 6 13.47 -13.65 -22.63
CA SER A 6 13.97 -13.24 -21.32
C SER A 6 13.97 -14.41 -20.30
N ILE A 7 12.90 -15.20 -20.27
CA ILE A 7 12.80 -16.39 -19.41
C ILE A 7 13.89 -17.39 -19.75
N GLU A 8 14.13 -17.65 -21.03
CA GLU A 8 15.21 -18.55 -21.47
C GLU A 8 16.59 -18.07 -20.99
N LEU A 9 16.88 -16.79 -21.19
CA LEU A 9 18.16 -16.18 -20.78
C LEU A 9 18.32 -16.21 -19.25
N TYR A 10 17.27 -15.91 -18.48
CA TYR A 10 17.34 -16.00 -17.01
C TYR A 10 17.53 -17.44 -16.52
N LYS A 11 16.88 -18.44 -17.16
CA LYS A 11 17.11 -19.85 -16.84
C LYS A 11 18.54 -20.27 -17.13
N LYS A 12 19.10 -19.85 -18.27
CA LYS A 12 20.50 -20.10 -18.58
C LYS A 12 21.43 -19.42 -17.59
N ALA A 13 21.18 -18.17 -17.22
CA ALA A 13 21.99 -17.48 -16.22
C ALA A 13 21.91 -18.20 -14.85
N LEU A 14 20.72 -18.67 -14.45
CA LEU A 14 20.51 -19.40 -13.21
C LEU A 14 21.22 -20.76 -13.17
N SER A 15 21.47 -21.40 -14.35
CA SER A 15 22.26 -22.63 -14.40
C SER A 15 23.75 -22.41 -14.07
N PHE A 16 24.26 -21.18 -14.22
CA PHE A 16 25.63 -20.82 -13.86
C PHE A 16 25.72 -20.29 -12.41
N ASP A 17 24.67 -19.64 -11.92
CA ASP A 17 24.60 -19.10 -10.55
C ASP A 17 23.22 -19.39 -9.94
N PRO A 18 23.00 -20.61 -9.40
CA PRO A 18 21.69 -21.07 -8.94
C PRO A 18 21.10 -20.28 -7.77
N ASN A 19 21.94 -19.60 -6.98
CA ASN A 19 21.52 -18.85 -5.79
C ASN A 19 21.48 -17.35 -6.01
N ASN A 20 21.51 -16.89 -7.25
CA ASN A 20 21.44 -15.47 -7.55
C ASN A 20 20.02 -14.92 -7.37
N ALA A 21 19.77 -14.28 -6.23
CA ALA A 21 18.46 -13.73 -5.90
C ALA A 21 17.94 -12.74 -6.94
N THR A 22 18.82 -11.95 -7.58
CA THR A 22 18.43 -11.00 -8.64
C THR A 22 17.92 -11.72 -9.89
N ILE A 23 18.60 -12.79 -10.31
CA ILE A 23 18.17 -13.58 -11.47
C ILE A 23 16.83 -14.26 -11.18
N ILE A 24 16.71 -14.87 -9.98
CA ILE A 24 15.47 -15.52 -9.54
C ILE A 24 14.32 -14.52 -9.50
N ASN A 25 14.54 -13.30 -8.97
CA ASN A 25 13.55 -12.23 -8.93
C ASN A 25 13.08 -11.81 -10.34
N ASN A 26 14.03 -11.59 -11.26
CA ASN A 26 13.71 -11.23 -12.64
C ASN A 26 12.95 -12.35 -13.37
N LEU A 27 13.29 -13.60 -13.10
CA LEU A 27 12.58 -14.77 -13.62
C LEU A 27 11.15 -14.84 -13.06
N ALA A 28 10.98 -14.65 -11.76
CA ALA A 28 9.69 -14.60 -11.11
C ALA A 28 8.79 -13.49 -11.70
N LYS A 29 9.37 -12.29 -11.89
CA LYS A 29 8.68 -11.18 -12.53
C LYS A 29 8.27 -11.50 -13.96
N ALA A 30 9.15 -12.09 -14.77
CA ALA A 30 8.82 -12.46 -16.14
C ALA A 30 7.67 -13.47 -16.22
N TYR A 31 7.63 -14.44 -15.31
CA TYR A 31 6.51 -15.38 -15.20
C TYR A 31 5.22 -14.71 -14.72
N PHE A 32 5.32 -13.78 -13.77
CA PHE A 32 4.17 -12.99 -13.32
C PHE A 32 3.56 -12.17 -14.48
N ASP A 33 4.41 -11.51 -15.27
CA ASP A 33 3.99 -10.66 -16.38
C ASP A 33 3.27 -11.43 -17.51
N ILE A 34 3.61 -12.71 -17.71
CA ILE A 34 2.90 -13.58 -18.67
C ILE A 34 1.71 -14.33 -18.05
N GLY A 35 1.42 -14.13 -16.76
CA GLY A 35 0.29 -14.71 -16.07
C GLY A 35 0.52 -16.10 -15.48
N GLU A 36 1.72 -16.65 -15.57
CA GLU A 36 2.11 -17.95 -14.99
C GLU A 36 2.34 -17.84 -13.49
N LEU A 37 1.25 -17.53 -12.75
CA LEU A 37 1.31 -17.14 -11.35
C LEU A 37 1.89 -18.21 -10.43
N LYS A 38 1.59 -19.50 -10.66
CA LYS A 38 2.13 -20.60 -9.85
C LYS A 38 3.65 -20.75 -9.98
N ILE A 39 4.16 -20.55 -11.21
CA ILE A 39 5.60 -20.62 -11.46
C ILE A 39 6.29 -19.38 -10.86
N ALA A 40 5.71 -18.21 -11.02
CA ALA A 40 6.20 -16.98 -10.41
C ALA A 40 6.27 -17.10 -8.89
N GLU A 41 5.21 -17.61 -8.25
CA GLU A 41 5.16 -17.85 -6.80
C GLU A 41 6.31 -18.77 -6.34
N LYS A 42 6.53 -19.88 -7.03
CA LYS A 42 7.63 -20.80 -6.71
C LYS A 42 8.98 -20.10 -6.69
N TYR A 43 9.31 -19.33 -7.74
CA TYR A 43 10.59 -18.60 -7.80
C TYR A 43 10.67 -17.50 -6.74
N CYS A 44 9.60 -16.80 -6.44
CA CYS A 44 9.57 -15.84 -5.33
C CYS A 44 9.87 -16.49 -3.98
N LEU A 45 9.26 -17.64 -3.69
CA LEU A 45 9.50 -18.36 -2.44
C LEU A 45 10.94 -18.91 -2.36
N GLU A 46 11.53 -19.35 -3.47
CA GLU A 46 12.93 -19.73 -3.53
C GLU A 46 13.85 -18.53 -3.24
N ALA A 47 13.58 -17.37 -3.83
CA ALA A 47 14.34 -16.16 -3.58
C ALA A 47 14.25 -15.67 -2.13
N LEU A 48 13.07 -15.77 -1.49
CA LEU A 48 12.92 -15.41 -0.07
C LEU A 48 13.64 -16.33 0.90
N LYS A 49 13.98 -17.58 0.50
CA LYS A 49 14.88 -18.44 1.30
C LYS A 49 16.30 -17.88 1.34
N ILE A 50 16.73 -17.22 0.27
CA ILE A 50 18.06 -16.59 0.16
C ILE A 50 18.06 -15.24 0.86
N ASN A 51 17.07 -14.38 0.57
CA ASN A 51 16.90 -13.06 1.18
C ASN A 51 15.45 -12.84 1.65
N PRO A 52 15.13 -13.17 2.91
CA PRO A 52 13.77 -13.09 3.45
C PRO A 52 13.17 -11.68 3.44
N ASN A 53 14.00 -10.65 3.43
CA ASN A 53 13.58 -9.25 3.52
C ASN A 53 13.64 -8.53 2.16
N ASP A 54 13.75 -9.25 1.05
CA ASP A 54 13.74 -8.63 -0.27
C ASP A 54 12.36 -8.03 -0.59
N GLY A 55 12.28 -6.71 -0.52
CA GLY A 55 11.04 -5.96 -0.75
C GLY A 55 10.49 -6.11 -2.18
N ASN A 56 11.34 -6.31 -3.20
CA ASN A 56 10.89 -6.54 -4.58
C ASN A 56 10.17 -7.88 -4.70
N ILE A 57 10.75 -8.92 -4.13
CA ILE A 57 10.17 -10.27 -4.14
C ILE A 57 8.88 -10.30 -3.34
N GLN A 58 8.87 -9.70 -2.15
CA GLN A 58 7.66 -9.59 -1.33
C GLN A 58 6.55 -8.84 -2.09
N LYS A 59 6.89 -7.76 -2.82
CA LYS A 59 5.93 -7.05 -3.67
C LYS A 59 5.33 -7.94 -4.77
N ILE A 60 6.15 -8.73 -5.47
CA ILE A 60 5.66 -9.65 -6.51
C ILE A 60 4.74 -10.71 -5.88
N LEU A 61 5.12 -11.30 -4.77
CA LEU A 61 4.28 -12.27 -4.03
C LEU A 61 2.95 -11.65 -3.60
N SER A 62 2.98 -10.42 -3.10
CA SER A 62 1.75 -9.70 -2.76
C SER A 62 0.81 -9.62 -3.96
N LEU A 63 1.29 -9.19 -5.11
CA LEU A 63 0.48 -9.08 -6.34
C LEU A 63 -0.04 -10.43 -6.80
N ILE A 64 0.76 -11.50 -6.71
CA ILE A 64 0.35 -12.87 -7.04
C ILE A 64 -0.82 -13.28 -6.14
N TYR A 65 -0.67 -13.18 -4.83
CA TYR A 65 -1.69 -13.61 -3.89
C TYR A 65 -2.97 -12.75 -3.96
N LEU A 66 -2.85 -11.42 -4.14
CA LEU A 66 -4.01 -10.56 -4.35
C LEU A 66 -4.77 -10.93 -5.62
N ARG A 67 -4.06 -11.22 -6.72
CA ARG A 67 -4.66 -11.67 -7.98
C ARG A 67 -5.32 -13.05 -7.86
N GLN A 68 -4.81 -13.92 -6.99
CA GLN A 68 -5.40 -15.22 -6.65
C GLN A 68 -6.54 -15.10 -5.61
N GLN A 69 -6.92 -13.89 -5.21
CA GLN A 69 -7.89 -13.60 -4.15
C GLN A 69 -7.50 -14.15 -2.75
N ASN A 70 -6.24 -14.50 -2.57
CA ASN A 70 -5.70 -14.80 -1.25
C ASN A 70 -5.29 -13.51 -0.52
N TYR A 71 -6.30 -12.70 -0.21
CA TYR A 71 -6.11 -11.34 0.29
C TYR A 71 -5.29 -11.27 1.56
N LYS A 72 -5.52 -12.19 2.51
CA LYS A 72 -4.81 -12.20 3.80
C LYS A 72 -3.30 -12.32 3.62
N VAL A 73 -2.86 -13.24 2.77
CA VAL A 73 -1.44 -13.46 2.47
C VAL A 73 -0.90 -12.34 1.59
N GLY A 74 -1.68 -11.92 0.59
CA GLY A 74 -1.32 -10.82 -0.30
C GLY A 74 -1.03 -9.52 0.45
N TRP A 75 -1.89 -9.11 1.35
CA TRP A 75 -1.66 -7.90 2.16
C TRP A 75 -0.51 -8.06 3.17
N HIS A 76 -0.25 -9.26 3.66
CA HIS A 76 0.92 -9.53 4.50
C HIS A 76 2.22 -9.19 3.76
N TYR A 77 2.38 -9.70 2.54
CA TYR A 77 3.55 -9.40 1.72
C TYR A 77 3.58 -7.96 1.17
N PHE A 78 2.44 -7.28 1.13
CA PHE A 78 2.36 -5.91 0.61
C PHE A 78 3.20 -4.91 1.41
N ASP A 79 3.38 -5.13 2.70
CA ASP A 79 4.24 -4.31 3.56
C ASP A 79 5.73 -4.40 3.17
N GLY A 80 6.15 -5.40 2.39
CA GLY A 80 7.51 -5.48 1.82
C GLY A 80 7.92 -4.28 0.99
N ARG A 81 6.94 -3.55 0.39
CA ARG A 81 7.21 -2.30 -0.35
C ARG A 81 7.89 -1.23 0.50
N LEU A 82 7.69 -1.25 1.82
CA LEU A 82 8.28 -0.28 2.76
C LEU A 82 9.80 -0.45 2.91
N ASN A 83 10.35 -1.56 2.41
CA ASN A 83 11.79 -1.82 2.38
C ASN A 83 12.43 -1.48 1.03
N LEU A 84 11.66 -1.03 0.04
CA LEU A 84 12.21 -0.65 -1.26
C LEU A 84 12.97 0.66 -1.16
N SER A 85 14.13 0.77 -1.82
CA SER A 85 14.93 2.00 -1.88
C SER A 85 14.13 3.18 -2.39
N ASP A 86 13.41 3.01 -3.50
CA ASP A 86 12.56 4.06 -4.09
C ASP A 86 11.49 4.56 -3.13
N PHE A 87 10.95 3.68 -2.27
CA PHE A 87 9.97 4.06 -1.27
C PHE A 87 10.63 4.88 -0.16
N VAL A 88 11.81 4.46 0.28
CA VAL A 88 12.60 5.14 1.31
C VAL A 88 13.05 6.52 0.84
N GLU A 89 13.54 6.65 -0.39
CA GLU A 89 14.00 7.91 -0.96
C GLU A 89 12.89 8.94 -1.16
N LYS A 90 11.71 8.48 -1.57
CA LYS A 90 10.54 9.35 -1.79
C LYS A 90 9.85 9.82 -0.50
N ASN A 91 10.15 9.18 0.62
CA ASN A 91 9.56 9.47 1.91
C ASN A 91 10.66 9.91 2.89
N SER A 92 11.09 11.17 2.79
CA SER A 92 12.18 11.74 3.61
C SER A 92 11.97 11.59 5.12
N SER A 93 10.73 11.60 5.58
CA SER A 93 10.34 11.37 6.98
C SER A 93 10.43 9.91 7.43
N ILE A 94 10.71 8.96 6.53
CA ILE A 94 10.69 7.52 6.88
C ILE A 94 11.62 7.16 8.03
N ASN A 95 12.78 7.81 8.13
CA ASN A 95 13.73 7.55 9.22
C ASN A 95 13.17 7.98 10.58
N LEU A 96 12.33 9.02 10.63
CA LEU A 96 11.64 9.48 11.83
C LEU A 96 10.52 8.53 12.23
N ILE A 97 9.76 8.06 11.25
CA ILE A 97 8.58 7.25 11.49
C ILE A 97 8.88 5.75 11.57
N ARG A 98 10.02 5.27 11.02
CA ARG A 98 10.36 3.84 10.92
C ARG A 98 10.25 3.11 12.26
N LYS A 99 10.66 3.73 13.37
CA LYS A 99 10.55 3.16 14.71
C LYS A 99 9.11 3.07 15.23
N LYS A 100 8.20 3.86 14.65
CA LYS A 100 6.77 3.90 14.99
C LYS A 100 5.90 3.16 13.98
N LEU A 101 6.49 2.68 12.86
CA LEU A 101 5.74 1.88 11.89
C LEU A 101 5.16 0.65 12.57
N PHE A 102 3.87 0.50 12.42
CA PHE A 102 3.14 -0.59 13.04
C PHE A 102 2.93 -1.75 12.07
N PHE A 103 3.53 -2.87 12.42
CA PHE A 103 3.42 -4.13 11.67
C PHE A 103 2.54 -5.18 12.38
N GLY A 104 1.95 -4.81 13.50
CA GLY A 104 1.09 -5.71 14.29
C GLY A 104 -0.19 -6.14 13.56
N ASN A 105 -0.85 -7.17 14.09
CA ASN A 105 -2.01 -7.78 13.46
C ASN A 105 -3.36 -7.19 13.91
N LYS A 106 -3.38 -6.32 14.92
CA LYS A 106 -4.62 -5.74 15.45
C LYS A 106 -4.43 -4.26 15.80
N LEU A 107 -5.37 -3.44 15.36
CA LEU A 107 -5.52 -2.06 15.80
C LEU A 107 -6.40 -2.04 17.05
N LYS A 108 -5.99 -1.28 18.07
CA LYS A 108 -6.78 -1.07 19.29
C LYS A 108 -7.69 0.14 19.11
N LYS A 109 -8.84 0.12 19.75
CA LYS A 109 -9.88 1.15 19.63
C LYS A 109 -9.41 2.53 20.11
N ASP A 110 -8.68 2.57 21.20
CA ASP A 110 -8.20 3.75 21.91
C ASP A 110 -6.83 4.28 21.44
N SER A 111 -6.10 3.53 20.62
CA SER A 111 -4.78 3.95 20.13
C SER A 111 -4.84 5.21 19.28
N LYS A 112 -3.87 6.11 19.49
CA LYS A 112 -3.63 7.27 18.62
C LYS A 112 -2.92 6.83 17.35
N ILE A 113 -3.63 6.90 16.22
CA ILE A 113 -3.19 6.38 14.93
C ILE A 113 -2.94 7.53 13.96
N LEU A 114 -1.76 7.53 13.34
CA LEU A 114 -1.44 8.35 12.18
C LEU A 114 -1.39 7.47 10.93
N VAL A 115 -2.22 7.78 9.96
CA VAL A 115 -2.17 7.18 8.62
C VAL A 115 -1.45 8.12 7.69
N LEU A 116 -0.37 7.62 7.10
CA LEU A 116 0.44 8.37 6.17
C LEU A 116 -0.02 8.10 4.73
N ARG A 117 -0.05 9.15 3.96
CA ARG A 117 -0.17 9.06 2.52
C ARG A 117 1.01 8.31 1.90
N GLU A 118 0.76 7.59 0.84
CA GLU A 118 1.80 6.97 0.00
C GLU A 118 1.39 6.97 -1.48
N GLN A 119 2.40 6.88 -2.36
CA GLN A 119 2.24 6.77 -3.81
C GLN A 119 1.52 7.98 -4.43
N GLY A 120 0.66 7.77 -5.43
CA GLY A 120 -0.04 8.82 -6.14
C GLY A 120 -1.44 9.12 -5.61
N VAL A 121 -2.06 10.16 -6.16
CA VAL A 121 -3.44 10.56 -5.82
C VAL A 121 -4.46 9.44 -6.09
N GLY A 122 -4.26 8.67 -7.18
CA GLY A 122 -5.13 7.51 -7.48
C GLY A 122 -5.05 6.41 -6.42
N ASP A 123 -3.85 6.12 -5.92
CA ASP A 123 -3.65 5.14 -4.85
C ASP A 123 -4.28 5.63 -3.55
N GLU A 124 -4.16 6.93 -3.26
CA GLU A 124 -4.77 7.54 -2.09
C GLU A 124 -6.30 7.46 -2.11
N ILE A 125 -6.91 7.69 -3.29
CA ILE A 125 -8.34 7.46 -3.52
C ILE A 125 -8.68 5.97 -3.29
N LEU A 126 -7.89 5.05 -3.83
CA LEU A 126 -8.13 3.62 -3.63
C LEU A 126 -8.09 3.23 -2.15
N TYR A 127 -7.08 3.68 -1.42
CA TYR A 127 -6.95 3.37 0.01
C TYR A 127 -8.00 4.08 0.88
N GLY A 128 -8.51 5.22 0.44
CA GLY A 128 -9.59 5.96 1.09
C GLY A 128 -10.87 5.15 1.25
N THR A 129 -11.09 4.12 0.43
CA THR A 129 -12.20 3.16 0.59
C THR A 129 -12.19 2.43 1.94
N MET A 130 -11.07 2.45 2.66
CA MET A 130 -10.89 1.80 3.97
C MET A 130 -10.98 2.75 5.16
N TYR A 131 -11.10 4.06 4.91
CA TYR A 131 -11.10 5.05 5.99
C TYR A 131 -12.35 4.93 6.88
N LYS A 132 -13.52 4.64 6.30
CA LYS A 132 -14.73 4.39 7.09
C LYS A 132 -14.57 3.20 8.03
N ASP A 133 -13.98 2.11 7.55
CA ASP A 133 -13.71 0.93 8.39
C ASP A 133 -12.74 1.26 9.53
N LEU A 134 -11.73 2.09 9.25
CA LEU A 134 -10.77 2.54 10.24
C LEU A 134 -11.43 3.42 11.31
N PHE A 135 -12.23 4.40 10.93
CA PHE A 135 -12.96 5.27 11.86
C PHE A 135 -13.95 4.50 12.73
N ASN A 136 -14.63 3.51 12.15
CA ASN A 136 -15.54 2.63 12.90
C ASN A 136 -14.79 1.77 13.93
N LYS A 137 -13.51 1.49 13.70
CA LYS A 137 -12.69 0.63 14.57
C LYS A 137 -11.90 1.40 15.61
N CYS A 138 -11.44 2.61 15.30
CA CYS A 138 -10.49 3.38 16.10
C CYS A 138 -11.00 4.81 16.28
N GLU A 139 -10.94 5.31 17.52
CA GLU A 139 -11.50 6.62 17.90
C GLU A 139 -10.54 7.78 17.60
N ASN A 140 -9.23 7.54 17.68
CA ASN A 140 -8.21 8.59 17.60
C ASN A 140 -7.37 8.43 16.31
N VAL A 141 -7.95 8.82 15.17
CA VAL A 141 -7.32 8.67 13.86
C VAL A 141 -7.03 10.03 13.26
N THR A 142 -5.79 10.19 12.77
CA THR A 142 -5.38 11.31 11.90
C THR A 142 -4.86 10.74 10.58
N ILE A 143 -5.24 11.36 9.47
CA ILE A 143 -4.88 10.93 8.12
C ILE A 143 -4.18 12.07 7.41
N GLU A 144 -2.92 11.89 7.05
CA GLU A 144 -2.24 12.81 6.14
C GLU A 144 -2.66 12.52 4.70
N CYS A 145 -3.12 13.54 3.99
CA CYS A 145 -3.60 13.43 2.62
C CYS A 145 -3.03 14.52 1.71
N ASP A 146 -3.07 14.29 0.40
CA ASP A 146 -2.73 15.31 -0.60
C ASP A 146 -3.68 16.50 -0.45
N LYS A 147 -3.14 17.73 -0.51
CA LYS A 147 -3.92 18.96 -0.40
C LYS A 147 -5.09 19.04 -1.39
N ARG A 148 -4.97 18.39 -2.55
CA ARG A 148 -6.01 18.34 -3.58
C ARG A 148 -7.19 17.45 -3.17
N LEU A 149 -6.97 16.45 -2.31
CA LEU A 149 -7.98 15.51 -1.84
C LEU A 149 -8.56 15.88 -0.48
N LYS A 150 -7.91 16.77 0.28
CA LYS A 150 -8.33 17.10 1.66
C LYS A 150 -9.82 17.54 1.72
N ASN A 151 -10.23 18.50 0.89
CA ASN A 151 -11.62 18.96 0.88
C ASN A 151 -12.58 17.84 0.46
N LEU A 152 -12.21 17.04 -0.53
CA LEU A 152 -13.02 15.90 -0.96
C LEU A 152 -13.22 14.88 0.17
N PHE A 153 -12.15 14.53 0.90
CA PHE A 153 -12.27 13.64 2.05
C PHE A 153 -13.06 14.28 3.21
N CYS A 154 -12.84 15.55 3.52
CA CYS A 154 -13.61 16.24 4.55
C CYS A 154 -15.12 16.23 4.26
N ASN A 155 -15.52 16.40 2.99
CA ASN A 155 -16.92 16.34 2.57
C ASN A 155 -17.47 14.92 2.58
N SER A 156 -16.63 13.95 2.23
CA SER A 156 -16.99 12.52 2.19
C SER A 156 -17.12 11.90 3.58
N PHE A 157 -16.41 12.45 4.56
CA PHE A 157 -16.40 12.01 5.95
C PHE A 157 -16.66 13.18 6.92
N PRO A 158 -17.84 13.80 6.88
CA PRO A 158 -18.12 15.05 7.60
C PRO A 158 -17.96 14.95 9.12
N GLU A 159 -18.26 13.77 9.70
CA GLU A 159 -18.09 13.50 11.14
C GLU A 159 -16.60 13.46 11.54
N TYR A 160 -15.71 13.18 10.58
CA TYR A 160 -14.26 13.01 10.77
C TYR A 160 -13.42 14.08 10.03
N LYS A 161 -14.05 15.21 9.66
CA LYS A 161 -13.37 16.28 8.89
C LYS A 161 -12.07 16.78 9.53
N ASN A 162 -12.00 16.81 10.86
CA ASN A 162 -10.83 17.23 11.62
C ASN A 162 -9.70 16.16 11.67
N SER A 163 -9.98 14.94 11.22
CA SER A 163 -8.99 13.88 11.12
C SER A 163 -8.09 14.03 9.90
N PHE A 164 -8.46 14.85 8.91
CA PHE A 164 -7.69 15.03 7.68
C PHE A 164 -6.76 16.23 7.77
N VAL A 165 -5.46 16.00 7.64
CA VAL A 165 -4.40 17.01 7.65
C VAL A 165 -3.60 16.97 6.35
N ASN A 166 -2.85 18.03 6.05
CA ASN A 166 -2.03 18.02 4.83
C ASN A 166 -0.82 17.11 4.99
N LEU A 167 -0.37 16.57 3.87
CA LEU A 167 0.85 15.78 3.80
C LEU A 167 2.04 16.51 4.44
N GLY A 168 2.73 15.85 5.33
CA GLY A 168 3.91 16.38 6.03
C GLY A 168 3.60 17.26 7.24
N GLU A 169 2.34 17.54 7.51
CA GLU A 169 1.94 18.40 8.63
C GLU A 169 2.31 17.77 9.99
N ILE A 170 2.19 16.46 10.10
CA ILE A 170 2.54 15.71 11.31
C ILE A 170 3.84 14.93 11.12
N SER A 171 3.99 14.24 9.99
CA SER A 171 5.11 13.32 9.76
C SER A 171 6.47 13.99 9.66
N ASN A 172 6.52 15.30 9.32
CA ASN A 172 7.77 16.08 9.27
C ASN A 172 8.11 16.78 10.59
N ASP A 173 7.22 16.76 11.58
CA ASP A 173 7.43 17.33 12.90
C ASP A 173 7.61 16.24 13.96
N LYS A 174 8.81 16.13 14.55
CA LYS A 174 9.12 15.11 15.56
C LYS A 174 8.23 15.20 16.81
N ASN A 175 7.88 16.42 17.21
CA ASN A 175 7.09 16.66 18.43
C ASN A 175 5.65 16.22 18.18
N LEU A 176 5.06 16.63 17.06
CA LEU A 176 3.72 16.21 16.68
C LEU A 176 3.64 14.70 16.46
N LEU A 177 4.62 14.13 15.75
CA LEU A 177 4.72 12.68 15.51
C LEU A 177 4.84 11.88 16.81
N SER A 178 5.48 12.45 17.86
CA SER A 178 5.65 11.77 19.15
C SER A 178 4.33 11.44 19.83
N ASN A 179 3.27 12.19 19.53
CA ASN A 179 1.93 12.00 20.11
C ASN A 179 1.18 10.78 19.59
N TYR A 180 1.68 10.12 18.53
CA TYR A 180 1.02 8.96 17.92
C TYR A 180 1.70 7.67 18.38
N GLU A 181 0.88 6.71 18.80
CA GLU A 181 1.33 5.37 19.20
C GLU A 181 1.58 4.47 17.99
N ILE A 182 0.72 4.61 16.99
CA ILE A 182 0.70 3.80 15.79
C ILE A 182 0.84 4.71 14.57
N VAL A 183 1.82 4.40 13.73
CA VAL A 183 1.99 5.03 12.42
C VAL A 183 1.91 3.93 11.36
N LEU A 184 1.09 4.12 10.33
CA LEU A 184 1.04 3.22 9.18
C LEU A 184 0.81 3.98 7.88
N TYR A 185 1.23 3.37 6.79
CA TYR A 185 0.89 3.87 5.46
C TYR A 185 -0.50 3.39 5.02
N ALA A 186 -1.21 4.21 4.27
CA ALA A 186 -2.59 3.96 3.86
C ALA A 186 -2.81 2.59 3.18
N GLY A 187 -1.85 2.16 2.34
CA GLY A 187 -1.93 0.84 1.71
C GLY A 187 -1.83 -0.33 2.69
N SER A 188 -1.20 -0.14 3.87
CA SER A 188 -1.14 -1.17 4.90
C SER A 188 -2.48 -1.43 5.60
N LEU A 189 -3.49 -0.57 5.39
CA LEU A 189 -4.85 -0.80 5.90
C LEU A 189 -5.50 -2.05 5.31
N GLY A 190 -5.07 -2.47 4.11
CA GLY A 190 -5.61 -3.66 3.43
C GLY A 190 -5.54 -4.92 4.27
N LYS A 191 -4.48 -5.10 5.06
CA LYS A 191 -4.33 -6.28 5.95
C LYS A 191 -5.33 -6.33 7.10
N TYR A 192 -5.97 -5.21 7.44
CA TYR A 192 -6.98 -5.12 8.49
C TYR A 192 -8.41 -5.20 7.93
N PHE A 193 -8.63 -4.58 6.77
CA PHE A 193 -9.97 -4.31 6.28
C PHE A 193 -10.32 -4.98 4.94
N ARG A 194 -9.37 -5.63 4.23
CA ARG A 194 -9.60 -6.22 2.90
C ARG A 194 -9.07 -7.65 2.82
N THR A 195 -9.39 -8.47 3.83
CA THR A 195 -8.86 -9.85 3.96
C THR A 195 -9.74 -10.93 3.34
N LYS A 196 -10.93 -10.57 2.83
CA LYS A 196 -11.90 -11.46 2.17
C LYS A 196 -12.57 -10.72 1.01
N SER A 197 -13.07 -11.45 0.00
CA SER A 197 -13.82 -10.86 -1.12
C SER A 197 -15.03 -10.05 -0.67
N ALA A 198 -15.75 -10.51 0.36
CA ALA A 198 -16.88 -9.78 0.94
C ALA A 198 -16.55 -8.42 1.55
N HIS A 199 -15.28 -8.10 1.75
CA HIS A 199 -14.83 -6.79 2.25
C HIS A 199 -14.65 -5.74 1.14
N PHE A 200 -14.84 -6.12 -0.13
CA PHE A 200 -14.77 -5.22 -1.28
C PHE A 200 -16.19 -4.86 -1.71
N GLU A 201 -16.84 -4.01 -0.92
CA GLU A 201 -18.16 -3.50 -1.25
C GLU A 201 -18.07 -2.44 -2.34
N ASN A 202 -19.02 -2.49 -3.30
CA ASN A 202 -19.09 -1.51 -4.37
C ASN A 202 -19.93 -0.30 -3.93
N ASN A 203 -19.48 0.42 -2.92
CA ASN A 203 -20.15 1.58 -2.38
C ASN A 203 -19.43 2.87 -2.79
N ASN A 204 -20.19 3.85 -3.27
CA ASN A 204 -19.68 5.20 -3.43
C ASN A 204 -19.33 5.75 -2.05
N TYR A 205 -18.11 6.24 -1.88
CA TYR A 205 -17.64 6.80 -0.63
C TYR A 205 -17.13 8.25 -0.77
N LEU A 206 -16.96 8.74 -2.00
CA LEU A 206 -16.52 10.09 -2.28
C LEU A 206 -17.71 10.98 -2.67
N TYR A 207 -17.83 12.11 -2.00
CA TYR A 207 -18.88 13.10 -2.20
C TYR A 207 -18.23 14.47 -2.41
N PRO A 208 -18.23 15.02 -3.64
CA PRO A 208 -17.72 16.36 -3.90
C PRO A 208 -18.65 17.41 -3.28
N ASP A 209 -18.11 18.60 -3.01
CA ASP A 209 -18.95 19.74 -2.70
C ASP A 209 -19.78 20.19 -3.92
N GLU A 210 -20.94 20.80 -3.65
CA GLU A 210 -21.88 21.19 -4.72
C GLU A 210 -21.29 22.21 -5.70
N ASN A 211 -20.46 23.14 -5.23
CA ASN A 211 -19.81 24.14 -6.08
C ASN A 211 -18.84 23.50 -7.07
N SER A 212 -18.02 22.55 -6.60
CA SER A 212 -17.10 21.80 -7.46
C SER A 212 -17.85 20.94 -8.47
N LEU A 213 -18.95 20.32 -8.06
CA LEU A 213 -19.81 19.52 -8.93
C LEU A 213 -20.44 20.38 -10.03
N ASN A 214 -20.98 21.56 -9.69
CA ASN A 214 -21.61 22.48 -10.63
C ASN A 214 -20.59 23.03 -11.64
N LYS A 215 -19.40 23.45 -11.18
CA LYS A 215 -18.29 23.86 -12.08
C LYS A 215 -17.87 22.76 -13.04
N ALA A 216 -17.83 21.50 -12.59
CA ALA A 216 -17.51 20.38 -13.46
C ALA A 216 -18.61 20.15 -14.51
N LYS A 217 -19.89 20.21 -14.13
CA LYS A 217 -21.03 20.08 -15.05
C LYS A 217 -21.05 21.19 -16.11
N GLU A 218 -20.70 22.42 -15.74
CA GLU A 218 -20.61 23.55 -16.69
C GLU A 218 -19.51 23.37 -17.72
N LYS A 219 -18.38 22.77 -17.34
CA LYS A 219 -17.26 22.49 -18.26
C LYS A 219 -17.50 21.31 -19.21
N LEU A 220 -18.48 20.46 -18.91
CA LEU A 220 -18.84 19.29 -19.72
C LEU A 220 -20.01 19.56 -20.68
N LYS A 221 -20.61 20.76 -20.64
CA LYS A 221 -21.57 21.26 -21.62
C LYS A 221 -20.86 22.00 -22.75
#